data_988bb0275ba6f2ed1f0f6887d350aa1b
#
_entry.id   988bb0275ba6f2ed1f0f6887d350aa1b
#
_cell.length_a   1.000
_cell.length_b   1.000
_cell.length_c   1.000
_cell.angle_alpha   90.00
_cell.angle_beta   90.00
_cell.angle_gamma   90.00
#
_symmetry.space_group_name_H-M   'P 1'
#
loop_
_entity.id
_entity.type
_entity.pdbx_description
1 polymer ?
#
loop_
_entity_poly.entity_id
_entity_poly.type
_entity_poly.pdbx_seq_one_letter_code
_entity_poly.pdbx_strand_id
1 'polypeptide(L)'
;YLVFLDTPPSLLRAYAMLVIGFILYDRHYTILSMWTLFLTVILLLSFAPKLLFSLGFWLSVWGVFYIFLFLIHFKNLNKIWQFILVPFWVYLMMLPLSLYIFGNFSVYHPLSIIWTSLFSIFYPLSILLHLVGFGALLDNYLTWILHLNTNGIILKIDSLVIATFITLSFLSIWKKYFTYLLLVFALLVFIYTIYNVA
;
A
#
# COMPACT_ATOMS: atom_id res chain seq x y z
N TYR A 1 8.47 7.83 19.80
CA TYR A 1 7.42 8.01 18.78
C TYR A 1 6.45 6.81 18.73
N LEU A 2 6.96 5.56 18.60
CA LEU A 2 6.13 4.33 18.62
C LEU A 2 5.22 4.24 19.85
N VAL A 3 5.73 4.56 21.02
CA VAL A 3 5.00 4.52 22.30
C VAL A 3 3.90 5.59 22.35
N PHE A 4 4.17 6.78 21.81
CA PHE A 4 3.18 7.88 21.77
C PHE A 4 1.99 7.64 20.82
N LEU A 5 2.18 6.81 19.79
CA LEU A 5 1.16 6.51 18.77
C LEU A 5 0.39 5.20 19.03
N ASP A 6 0.44 4.68 20.25
CA ASP A 6 -0.22 3.42 20.62
C ASP A 6 0.18 2.24 19.69
N THR A 7 1.45 2.25 19.24
CA THR A 7 2.09 1.20 18.41
C THR A 7 1.25 0.71 17.21
N PRO A 8 0.93 1.58 16.23
CA PRO A 8 0.17 1.13 15.07
C PRO A 8 0.91 0.01 14.33
N PRO A 9 0.22 -1.06 13.92
CA PRO A 9 0.85 -2.27 13.34
C PRO A 9 1.74 -2.00 12.12
N SER A 10 1.36 -1.00 11.30
CA SER A 10 2.12 -0.59 10.12
C SER A 10 3.47 0.06 10.47
N LEU A 11 3.48 0.89 11.51
CA LEU A 11 4.69 1.56 12.00
C LEU A 11 5.62 0.56 12.68
N LEU A 12 5.07 -0.37 13.47
CA LEU A 12 5.83 -1.42 14.12
C LEU A 12 6.54 -2.31 13.08
N ARG A 13 5.84 -2.67 11.98
CA ARG A 13 6.43 -3.39 10.86
C ARG A 13 7.55 -2.60 10.19
N ALA A 14 7.32 -1.31 9.89
CA ALA A 14 8.33 -0.47 9.25
C ALA A 14 9.59 -0.35 10.10
N TYR A 15 9.43 -0.16 11.41
CA TYR A 15 10.54 -0.12 12.36
C TYR A 15 11.29 -1.45 12.42
N ALA A 16 10.58 -2.57 12.53
CA ALA A 16 11.19 -3.90 12.55
C ALA A 16 11.95 -4.20 11.25
N MET A 17 11.39 -3.84 10.08
CA MET A 17 12.09 -3.98 8.79
C MET A 17 13.37 -3.14 8.74
N LEU A 18 13.35 -1.93 9.30
CA LEU A 18 14.52 -1.07 9.34
C LEU A 18 15.62 -1.69 10.22
N VAL A 19 15.27 -2.16 11.41
CA VAL A 19 16.23 -2.79 12.33
C VAL A 19 16.81 -4.07 11.73
N ILE A 20 15.96 -4.96 11.22
CA ILE A 20 16.39 -6.21 10.59
C ILE A 20 17.22 -5.91 9.33
N GLY A 21 16.78 -4.95 8.52
CA GLY A 21 17.50 -4.51 7.33
C GLY A 21 18.88 -3.99 7.65
N PHE A 22 19.02 -3.22 8.74
CA PHE A 22 20.31 -2.72 9.20
C PHE A 22 21.25 -3.87 9.65
N ILE A 23 20.73 -4.83 10.42
CA ILE A 23 21.48 -6.01 10.83
C ILE A 23 21.94 -6.87 9.63
N LEU A 24 21.06 -7.02 8.63
CA LEU A 24 21.37 -7.78 7.41
C LEU A 24 22.35 -7.05 6.50
N TYR A 25 22.31 -5.72 6.46
CA TYR A 25 23.26 -4.90 5.69
C TYR A 25 24.69 -5.11 6.12
N ASP A 26 24.94 -5.19 7.42
CA ASP A 26 26.25 -5.48 7.99
C ASP A 26 26.80 -6.87 7.55
N ARG A 27 25.90 -7.77 7.14
CA ARG A 27 26.18 -9.10 6.61
C ARG A 27 26.17 -9.19 5.06
N HIS A 28 26.26 -8.05 4.35
CA HIS A 28 26.22 -7.96 2.87
C HIS A 28 24.92 -8.45 2.20
N TYR A 29 23.81 -8.55 2.93
CA TYR A 29 22.50 -8.84 2.35
C TYR A 29 21.79 -7.55 1.91
N THR A 30 20.94 -7.65 0.88
CA THR A 30 20.13 -6.52 0.42
C THR A 30 19.04 -6.19 1.41
N ILE A 31 19.01 -4.95 1.92
CA ILE A 31 18.03 -4.47 2.93
C ILE A 31 16.60 -4.59 2.40
N LEU A 32 16.38 -4.20 1.14
CA LEU A 32 15.09 -4.21 0.48
C LEU A 32 14.92 -5.52 -0.32
N SER A 33 14.53 -6.59 0.38
CA SER A 33 14.32 -7.89 -0.25
C SER A 33 13.08 -8.59 0.30
N MET A 34 12.54 -9.52 -0.47
CA MET A 34 11.45 -10.40 0.00
C MET A 34 11.82 -11.16 1.28
N TRP A 35 13.08 -11.56 1.42
CA TRP A 35 13.58 -12.23 2.61
C TRP A 35 13.48 -11.37 3.87
N THR A 36 13.83 -10.08 3.76
CA THR A 36 13.72 -9.13 4.87
C THR A 36 12.26 -8.97 5.30
N LEU A 37 11.33 -8.89 4.36
CA LEU A 37 9.91 -8.83 4.65
C LEU A 37 9.44 -10.11 5.38
N PHE A 38 9.80 -11.28 4.84
CA PHE A 38 9.40 -12.57 5.41
C PHE A 38 9.91 -12.75 6.84
N LEU A 39 11.20 -12.46 7.05
CA LEU A 39 11.83 -12.53 8.36
C LEU A 39 11.19 -11.56 9.36
N THR A 40 10.87 -10.34 8.91
CA THR A 40 10.17 -9.34 9.72
C THR A 40 8.79 -9.83 10.16
N VAL A 41 8.02 -10.41 9.24
CA VAL A 41 6.68 -10.94 9.55
C VAL A 41 6.77 -12.06 10.58
N ILE A 42 7.68 -13.02 10.39
CA ILE A 42 7.86 -14.15 11.32
C ILE A 42 8.26 -13.63 12.72
N LEU A 43 9.24 -12.74 12.79
CA LEU A 43 9.68 -12.18 14.06
C LEU A 43 8.57 -11.41 14.77
N LEU A 44 7.86 -10.54 14.05
CA LEU A 44 6.78 -9.77 14.66
C LEU A 44 5.64 -10.65 15.17
N LEU A 45 5.26 -11.69 14.43
CA LEU A 45 4.24 -12.64 14.87
C LEU A 45 4.69 -13.48 16.06
N SER A 46 6.01 -13.77 16.17
CA SER A 46 6.58 -14.48 17.33
C SER A 46 6.55 -13.63 18.60
N PHE A 47 6.84 -12.33 18.50
CA PHE A 47 6.84 -11.42 19.65
C PHE A 47 5.46 -10.87 20.01
N ALA A 48 4.60 -10.68 19.00
CA ALA A 48 3.27 -10.10 19.16
C ALA A 48 2.22 -10.87 18.35
N PRO A 49 1.81 -12.08 18.78
CA PRO A 49 0.88 -12.94 18.04
C PRO A 49 -0.49 -12.30 17.79
N LYS A 50 -0.91 -11.32 18.60
CA LYS A 50 -2.13 -10.55 18.35
C LYS A 50 -2.13 -9.78 17.02
N LEU A 51 -0.97 -9.52 16.41
CA LEU A 51 -0.86 -8.90 15.08
C LEU A 51 -1.45 -9.80 13.98
N LEU A 52 -1.53 -11.09 14.20
CA LEU A 52 -2.12 -12.05 13.27
C LEU A 52 -3.59 -11.70 12.96
N PHE A 53 -4.32 -11.14 13.92
CA PHE A 53 -5.72 -10.71 13.78
C PHE A 53 -5.87 -9.24 13.34
N SER A 54 -4.75 -8.53 13.13
CA SER A 54 -4.76 -7.13 12.70
C SER A 54 -4.85 -7.00 11.18
N LEU A 55 -6.00 -6.51 10.66
CA LEU A 55 -6.16 -6.21 9.23
C LEU A 55 -5.14 -5.18 8.75
N GLY A 56 -4.86 -4.15 9.54
CA GLY A 56 -3.88 -3.12 9.21
C GLY A 56 -2.46 -3.68 9.07
N PHE A 57 -2.10 -4.68 9.87
CA PHE A 57 -0.83 -5.40 9.72
C PHE A 57 -0.75 -6.12 8.37
N TRP A 58 -1.74 -6.94 8.03
CA TRP A 58 -1.75 -7.70 6.78
C TRP A 58 -1.80 -6.82 5.53
N LEU A 59 -2.64 -5.79 5.52
CA LEU A 59 -2.68 -4.84 4.40
C LEU A 59 -1.32 -4.16 4.19
N SER A 60 -0.66 -3.81 5.28
CA SER A 60 0.67 -3.21 5.21
C SER A 60 1.73 -4.20 4.69
N VAL A 61 1.67 -5.47 5.09
CA VAL A 61 2.55 -6.54 4.58
C VAL A 61 2.33 -6.76 3.08
N TRP A 62 1.07 -6.88 2.64
CA TRP A 62 0.73 -7.02 1.22
C TRP A 62 1.17 -5.83 0.39
N GLY A 63 1.01 -4.61 0.89
CA GLY A 63 1.50 -3.42 0.20
C GLY A 63 3.00 -3.47 -0.10
N VAL A 64 3.83 -3.82 0.92
CA VAL A 64 5.28 -3.95 0.73
C VAL A 64 5.64 -5.16 -0.14
N PHE A 65 4.91 -6.25 -0.03
CA PHE A 65 5.06 -7.41 -0.89
C PHE A 65 4.94 -7.02 -2.38
N TYR A 66 3.91 -6.25 -2.74
CA TYR A 66 3.72 -5.80 -4.13
C TYR A 66 4.77 -4.78 -4.56
N ILE A 67 5.27 -3.93 -3.67
CA ILE A 67 6.42 -3.06 -3.98
C ILE A 67 7.63 -3.92 -4.37
N PHE A 68 7.99 -4.91 -3.57
CA PHE A 68 9.13 -5.76 -3.85
C PHE A 68 8.94 -6.60 -5.12
N LEU A 69 7.72 -7.10 -5.35
CA LEU A 69 7.39 -7.81 -6.57
C LEU A 69 7.64 -6.95 -7.82
N PHE A 70 7.23 -5.68 -7.78
CA PHE A 70 7.51 -4.72 -8.85
C PHE A 70 9.01 -4.53 -9.04
N LEU A 71 9.74 -4.26 -7.96
CA LEU A 71 11.18 -3.99 -8.03
C LEU A 71 11.98 -5.19 -8.54
N ILE A 72 11.56 -6.43 -8.24
CA ILE A 72 12.21 -7.65 -8.74
C ILE A 72 12.03 -7.80 -10.25
N HIS A 73 10.82 -7.61 -10.75
CA HIS A 73 10.49 -7.91 -12.14
C HIS A 73 10.73 -6.73 -13.09
N PHE A 74 10.71 -5.50 -12.59
CA PHE A 74 10.83 -4.26 -13.37
C PHE A 74 12.08 -3.44 -13.01
N LYS A 75 13.13 -4.08 -12.49
CA LYS A 75 14.39 -3.44 -12.09
C LYS A 75 15.12 -2.70 -13.23
N ASN A 76 14.85 -3.07 -14.48
CA ASN A 76 15.49 -2.46 -15.66
C ASN A 76 14.86 -1.10 -16.05
N LEU A 77 13.75 -0.71 -15.44
CA LEU A 77 13.15 0.60 -15.67
C LEU A 77 13.99 1.71 -15.04
N ASN A 78 13.98 2.88 -15.66
CA ASN A 78 14.60 4.08 -15.09
C ASN A 78 14.00 4.39 -13.70
N LYS A 79 14.82 4.84 -12.76
CA LYS A 79 14.41 5.13 -11.38
C LYS A 79 13.23 6.11 -11.28
N ILE A 80 13.16 7.09 -12.19
CA ILE A 80 12.05 8.05 -12.25
C ILE A 80 10.74 7.33 -12.58
N TRP A 81 10.76 6.44 -13.60
CA TRP A 81 9.60 5.65 -13.96
C TRP A 81 9.20 4.64 -12.86
N GLN A 82 10.17 4.05 -12.18
CA GLN A 82 9.87 3.19 -11.02
C GLN A 82 9.15 4.00 -9.94
N PHE A 83 9.62 5.20 -9.61
CA PHE A 83 9.00 6.06 -8.60
C PHE A 83 7.55 6.43 -8.95
N ILE A 84 7.26 6.70 -10.22
CA ILE A 84 5.90 7.06 -10.66
C ILE A 84 5.00 5.82 -10.75
N LEU A 85 5.50 4.69 -11.26
CA LEU A 85 4.68 3.51 -11.51
C LEU A 85 4.40 2.67 -10.26
N VAL A 86 5.28 2.68 -9.25
CA VAL A 86 5.08 1.90 -8.02
C VAL A 86 3.77 2.22 -7.31
N PRO A 87 3.37 3.48 -7.08
CA PRO A 87 2.09 3.78 -6.43
C PRO A 87 0.88 3.25 -7.21
N PHE A 88 0.88 3.39 -8.54
CA PHE A 88 -0.19 2.85 -9.40
C PHE A 88 -0.23 1.33 -9.37
N TRP A 89 0.94 0.70 -9.42
CA TRP A 89 1.06 -0.75 -9.31
C TRP A 89 0.50 -1.26 -7.97
N VAL A 90 0.95 -0.66 -6.86
CA VAL A 90 0.47 -1.05 -5.52
C VAL A 90 -1.03 -0.83 -5.40
N TYR A 91 -1.55 0.28 -5.90
CA TYR A 91 -2.98 0.55 -5.92
C TYR A 91 -3.75 -0.56 -6.63
N LEU A 92 -3.36 -0.91 -7.87
CA LEU A 92 -4.02 -1.96 -8.64
C LEU A 92 -3.96 -3.33 -7.95
N MET A 93 -2.80 -3.67 -7.39
CA MET A 93 -2.62 -4.97 -6.70
C MET A 93 -3.35 -5.04 -5.37
N MET A 94 -3.49 -3.92 -4.66
CA MET A 94 -4.22 -3.86 -3.40
C MET A 94 -5.73 -3.80 -3.59
N LEU A 95 -6.22 -3.41 -4.76
CA LEU A 95 -7.63 -3.21 -5.03
C LEU A 95 -8.48 -4.48 -4.81
N PRO A 96 -8.15 -5.68 -5.33
CA PRO A 96 -8.93 -6.88 -5.05
C PRO A 96 -9.01 -7.22 -3.55
N LEU A 97 -7.90 -7.04 -2.83
CA LEU A 97 -7.83 -7.27 -1.38
C LEU A 97 -8.70 -6.27 -0.61
N SER A 98 -8.61 -4.98 -0.96
CA SER A 98 -9.40 -3.93 -0.30
C SER A 98 -10.90 -4.10 -0.55
N LEU A 99 -11.31 -4.48 -1.76
CA LEU A 99 -12.71 -4.76 -2.10
C LEU A 99 -13.26 -5.97 -1.34
N TYR A 100 -12.46 -7.01 -1.19
CA TYR A 100 -12.86 -8.19 -0.42
C TYR A 100 -13.06 -7.87 1.07
N ILE A 101 -12.17 -7.05 1.65
CA ILE A 101 -12.18 -6.73 3.08
C ILE A 101 -13.22 -5.66 3.42
N PHE A 102 -13.24 -4.56 2.66
CA PHE A 102 -14.07 -3.39 2.97
C PHE A 102 -15.36 -3.32 2.15
N GLY A 103 -15.39 -3.94 0.98
CA GLY A 103 -16.56 -3.95 0.10
C GLY A 103 -16.90 -2.59 -0.51
N ASN A 104 -16.13 -1.54 -0.28
CA ASN A 104 -16.43 -0.19 -0.75
C ASN A 104 -15.51 0.20 -1.89
N PHE A 105 -16.08 0.67 -2.99
CA PHE A 105 -15.36 1.26 -4.11
C PHE A 105 -15.95 2.63 -4.47
N SER A 106 -15.09 3.58 -4.75
CA SER A 106 -15.45 4.88 -5.32
C SER A 106 -14.60 5.14 -6.57
N VAL A 107 -15.19 5.77 -7.59
CA VAL A 107 -14.46 6.21 -8.79
C VAL A 107 -13.28 7.12 -8.46
N TYR A 108 -13.37 7.83 -7.35
CA TYR A 108 -12.32 8.73 -6.87
C TYR A 108 -11.17 8.01 -6.12
N HIS A 109 -11.28 6.70 -5.85
CA HIS A 109 -10.19 5.96 -5.19
C HIS A 109 -8.83 6.07 -5.90
N PRO A 110 -8.72 6.04 -7.25
CA PRO A 110 -7.43 6.25 -7.92
C PRO A 110 -6.81 7.63 -7.63
N LEU A 111 -7.64 8.66 -7.41
CA LEU A 111 -7.18 9.99 -7.03
C LEU A 111 -6.52 9.98 -5.63
N SER A 112 -6.79 8.98 -4.80
CA SER A 112 -6.15 8.85 -3.48
C SER A 112 -4.62 8.77 -3.57
N ILE A 113 -4.06 8.26 -4.67
CA ILE A 113 -2.61 8.23 -4.92
C ILE A 113 -2.07 9.66 -5.01
N ILE A 114 -2.77 10.52 -5.76
CA ILE A 114 -2.39 11.93 -5.94
C ILE A 114 -2.57 12.67 -4.62
N TRP A 115 -3.70 12.45 -3.93
CA TRP A 115 -3.98 13.06 -2.64
C TRP A 115 -2.95 12.69 -1.58
N THR A 116 -2.59 11.40 -1.46
CA THR A 116 -1.58 10.95 -0.50
C THR A 116 -0.22 11.62 -0.74
N SER A 117 0.17 11.75 -2.00
CA SER A 117 1.41 12.42 -2.38
C SER A 117 1.36 13.93 -2.08
N LEU A 118 0.23 14.57 -2.38
CA LEU A 118 -0.02 15.99 -2.05
C LEU A 118 0.00 16.22 -0.54
N PHE A 119 -0.67 15.40 0.24
CA PHE A 119 -0.72 15.52 1.69
C PHE A 119 0.65 15.35 2.35
N SER A 120 1.53 14.55 1.77
CA SER A 120 2.90 14.39 2.28
C SER A 120 3.71 15.68 2.22
N ILE A 121 3.42 16.56 1.24
CA ILE A 121 4.05 17.90 1.12
C ILE A 121 3.22 18.93 1.89
N PHE A 122 1.91 18.86 1.75
CA PHE A 122 0.98 19.82 2.32
C PHE A 122 1.01 19.84 3.86
N TYR A 123 1.10 18.69 4.50
CA TYR A 123 1.05 18.58 5.96
C TYR A 123 2.22 19.29 6.66
N PRO A 124 3.50 19.07 6.27
CA PRO A 124 4.62 19.84 6.82
C PRO A 124 4.51 21.36 6.49
N LEU A 125 4.06 21.70 5.28
CA LEU A 125 3.87 23.08 4.87
C LEU A 125 2.80 23.78 5.71
N SER A 126 1.67 23.13 5.96
CA SER A 126 0.59 23.63 6.80
C SER A 126 1.08 23.91 8.22
N ILE A 127 1.88 23.02 8.82
CA ILE A 127 2.46 23.24 10.13
C ILE A 127 3.36 24.51 10.13
N LEU A 128 4.22 24.65 9.13
CA LEU A 128 5.09 25.82 9.00
C LEU A 128 4.30 27.13 8.85
N LEU A 129 3.23 27.10 8.03
CA LEU A 129 2.36 28.28 7.85
C LEU A 129 1.61 28.67 9.13
N HIS A 130 1.17 27.69 9.92
CA HIS A 130 0.56 27.94 11.22
C HIS A 130 1.53 28.60 12.21
N LEU A 131 2.80 28.17 12.22
CA LEU A 131 3.84 28.76 13.05
C LEU A 131 4.13 30.23 12.68
N VAL A 132 3.95 30.60 11.41
CA VAL A 132 4.18 31.97 10.90
C VAL A 132 2.89 32.83 10.96
N GLY A 133 1.76 32.25 11.39
CA GLY A 133 0.48 32.97 11.52
C GLY A 133 -0.37 33.01 10.24
N PHE A 134 0.04 32.29 9.18
CA PHE A 134 -0.69 32.20 7.90
C PHE A 134 -1.47 30.89 7.74
N GLY A 135 -1.80 30.19 8.81
CA GLY A 135 -2.43 28.88 8.77
C GLY A 135 -3.74 28.80 8.01
N ALA A 136 -4.57 29.86 8.12
CA ALA A 136 -5.90 29.91 7.46
C ALA A 136 -5.86 29.94 5.92
N LEU A 137 -4.72 30.22 5.30
CA LEU A 137 -4.63 30.31 3.83
C LEU A 137 -4.94 28.99 3.13
N LEU A 138 -4.66 27.87 3.76
CA LEU A 138 -4.83 26.54 3.17
C LEU A 138 -6.14 25.86 3.61
N ASP A 139 -6.84 26.36 4.63
CA ASP A 139 -8.03 25.73 5.18
C ASP A 139 -9.20 25.69 4.19
N ASN A 140 -9.36 26.74 3.39
CA ASN A 140 -10.40 26.79 2.36
C ASN A 140 -10.18 25.74 1.26
N TYR A 141 -8.93 25.49 0.86
CA TYR A 141 -8.60 24.44 -0.12
C TYR A 141 -8.81 23.04 0.47
N LEU A 142 -8.46 22.85 1.73
CA LEU A 142 -8.70 21.60 2.46
C LEU A 142 -10.19 21.29 2.57
N THR A 143 -11.01 22.25 2.99
CA THR A 143 -12.45 22.06 3.11
C THR A 143 -13.08 21.74 1.77
N TRP A 144 -12.67 22.42 0.69
CA TRP A 144 -13.14 22.11 -0.66
C TRP A 144 -12.80 20.68 -1.09
N ILE A 145 -11.57 20.21 -0.83
CA ILE A 145 -11.12 18.84 -1.11
C ILE A 145 -11.92 17.81 -0.31
N LEU A 146 -12.15 18.08 0.98
CA LEU A 146 -12.91 17.18 1.86
C LEU A 146 -14.39 17.11 1.48
N HIS A 147 -14.93 18.14 0.86
CA HIS A 147 -16.30 18.17 0.35
C HIS A 147 -16.47 17.49 -1.03
N LEU A 148 -15.39 17.04 -1.68
CA LEU A 148 -15.50 16.18 -2.83
C LEU A 148 -16.17 14.88 -2.39
N ASN A 149 -17.49 14.80 -2.62
CA ASN A 149 -18.34 13.71 -2.14
C ASN A 149 -17.91 12.39 -2.82
N THR A 150 -17.39 11.48 -2.02
CA THR A 150 -16.98 10.16 -2.47
C THR A 150 -18.11 9.18 -2.22
N ASN A 151 -19.16 9.22 -3.03
CA ASN A 151 -20.19 8.20 -2.99
C ASN A 151 -19.55 6.86 -3.37
N GLY A 152 -19.31 6.03 -2.36
CA GLY A 152 -18.81 4.66 -2.55
C GLY A 152 -19.97 3.71 -2.82
N ILE A 153 -19.78 2.81 -3.77
CA ILE A 153 -20.70 1.69 -4.01
C ILE A 153 -20.17 0.46 -3.28
N ILE A 154 -21.08 -0.30 -2.69
CA ILE A 154 -20.73 -1.55 -2.01
C ILE A 154 -20.63 -2.63 -3.07
N LEU A 155 -19.41 -3.09 -3.34
CA LEU A 155 -19.09 -4.18 -4.25
C LEU A 155 -18.40 -5.30 -3.48
N LYS A 156 -19.02 -6.47 -3.45
CA LYS A 156 -18.42 -7.65 -2.82
C LYS A 156 -17.78 -8.54 -3.89
N ILE A 157 -16.52 -8.90 -3.67
CA ILE A 157 -15.82 -9.89 -4.48
C ILE A 157 -15.97 -11.26 -3.80
N ASP A 158 -16.17 -12.30 -4.61
CA ASP A 158 -16.29 -13.67 -4.11
C ASP A 158 -14.95 -14.17 -3.53
N SER A 159 -15.04 -15.02 -2.50
CA SER A 159 -13.88 -15.62 -1.83
C SER A 159 -13.00 -16.45 -2.78
N LEU A 160 -13.59 -17.06 -3.79
CA LEU A 160 -12.86 -17.84 -4.79
C LEU A 160 -11.98 -16.93 -5.67
N VAL A 161 -12.47 -15.74 -6.03
CA VAL A 161 -11.73 -14.77 -6.82
C VAL A 161 -10.50 -14.26 -6.05
N ILE A 162 -10.68 -13.96 -4.76
CA ILE A 162 -9.54 -13.51 -3.95
C ILE A 162 -8.53 -14.64 -3.68
N ALA A 163 -8.98 -15.88 -3.48
CA ALA A 163 -8.10 -17.03 -3.32
C ALA A 163 -7.22 -17.26 -4.57
N THR A 164 -7.81 -17.16 -5.77
CA THR A 164 -7.04 -17.25 -7.03
C THR A 164 -6.06 -16.11 -7.18
N PHE A 165 -6.43 -14.89 -6.80
CA PHE A 165 -5.55 -13.73 -6.82
C PHE A 165 -4.34 -13.89 -5.88
N ILE A 166 -4.57 -14.38 -4.66
CA ILE A 166 -3.51 -14.64 -3.68
C ILE A 166 -2.56 -15.74 -4.18
N THR A 167 -3.09 -16.83 -4.73
CA THR A 167 -2.25 -17.91 -5.29
C THR A 167 -1.39 -17.42 -6.45
N LEU A 168 -1.95 -16.63 -7.37
CA LEU A 168 -1.19 -15.98 -8.44
C LEU A 168 -0.13 -15.03 -7.91
N SER A 169 -0.42 -14.31 -6.82
CA SER A 169 0.56 -13.41 -6.18
C SER A 169 1.78 -14.16 -5.67
N PHE A 170 1.61 -15.33 -5.06
CA PHE A 170 2.74 -16.15 -4.63
C PHE A 170 3.49 -16.78 -5.81
N LEU A 171 2.80 -17.26 -6.84
CA LEU A 171 3.42 -17.81 -8.05
C LEU A 171 4.24 -16.75 -8.80
N SER A 172 3.83 -15.49 -8.73
CA SER A 172 4.54 -14.38 -9.38
C SER A 172 5.93 -14.11 -8.81
N ILE A 173 6.26 -14.61 -7.61
CA ILE A 173 7.61 -14.50 -7.03
C ILE A 173 8.63 -15.23 -7.91
N TRP A 174 8.24 -16.39 -8.46
CA TRP A 174 9.19 -17.25 -9.20
C TRP A 174 9.32 -16.89 -10.66
N LYS A 175 8.23 -16.49 -11.34
CA LYS A 175 8.26 -16.23 -12.79
C LYS A 175 7.52 -14.95 -13.16
N LYS A 176 8.19 -14.12 -13.96
CA LYS A 176 7.66 -12.84 -14.48
C LYS A 176 6.34 -13.01 -15.26
N TYR A 177 6.10 -14.15 -15.88
CA TYR A 177 4.85 -14.44 -16.57
C TYR A 177 3.64 -14.34 -15.65
N PHE A 178 3.72 -14.89 -14.44
CA PHE A 178 2.63 -14.79 -13.46
C PHE A 178 2.40 -13.35 -12.98
N THR A 179 3.42 -12.51 -13.01
CA THR A 179 3.27 -11.08 -12.68
C THR A 179 2.41 -10.36 -13.73
N TYR A 180 2.57 -10.70 -15.02
CA TYR A 180 1.70 -10.17 -16.06
C TYR A 180 0.27 -10.69 -15.96
N LEU A 181 0.08 -11.97 -15.67
CA LEU A 181 -1.24 -12.52 -15.41
C LEU A 181 -1.92 -11.85 -14.20
N LEU A 182 -1.16 -11.62 -13.14
CA LEU A 182 -1.64 -10.90 -11.96
C LEU A 182 -2.07 -9.47 -12.31
N LEU A 183 -1.30 -8.77 -13.14
CA LEU A 183 -1.65 -7.44 -13.63
C LEU A 183 -2.95 -7.45 -14.43
N VAL A 184 -3.07 -8.38 -15.38
CA VAL A 184 -4.31 -8.53 -16.18
C VAL A 184 -5.50 -8.82 -15.27
N PHE A 185 -5.33 -9.69 -14.29
CA PHE A 185 -6.39 -10.01 -13.34
C PHE A 185 -6.81 -8.77 -12.52
N ALA A 186 -5.85 -8.01 -11.98
CA ALA A 186 -6.12 -6.78 -11.25
C ALA A 186 -6.82 -5.72 -12.13
N LEU A 187 -6.42 -5.58 -13.40
CA LEU A 187 -7.08 -4.71 -14.36
C LEU A 187 -8.51 -5.14 -14.68
N LEU A 188 -8.77 -6.44 -14.82
CA LEU A 188 -10.12 -6.97 -15.01
C LEU A 188 -11.02 -6.65 -13.81
N VAL A 189 -10.51 -6.82 -12.59
CA VAL A 189 -11.23 -6.43 -11.38
C VAL A 189 -11.49 -4.93 -11.36
N PHE A 190 -10.52 -4.11 -11.75
CA PHE A 190 -10.68 -2.64 -11.82
C PHE A 190 -11.75 -2.23 -12.87
N ILE A 191 -11.72 -2.83 -14.05
CA ILE A 191 -12.74 -2.57 -15.10
C ILE A 191 -14.13 -3.02 -14.62
N TYR A 192 -14.22 -4.19 -13.99
CA TYR A 192 -15.46 -4.69 -13.41
C TYR A 192 -16.03 -3.72 -12.36
N THR A 193 -15.16 -3.16 -11.50
CA THR A 193 -15.60 -2.18 -10.49
C THR A 193 -16.12 -0.89 -11.12
N ILE A 194 -15.43 -0.37 -12.15
CA ILE A 194 -15.88 0.83 -12.87
C ILE A 194 -17.23 0.57 -13.56
N TYR A 195 -17.38 -0.57 -14.22
CA TYR A 195 -18.62 -0.91 -14.94
C TYR A 195 -19.85 -0.98 -14.00
N ASN A 196 -19.66 -1.46 -12.77
CA ASN A 196 -20.76 -1.51 -11.78
C ASN A 196 -21.04 -0.16 -11.08
N VAL A 197 -20.17 0.83 -11.25
CA VAL A 197 -20.33 2.17 -10.67
C VAL A 197 -20.92 3.13 -11.71
N ALA A 198 -20.68 2.92 -13.02
CA ALA A 198 -21.21 3.71 -14.13
C ALA A 198 -22.66 3.37 -14.43
#